data_9c4415f5aaefec2e349901edee6d743d
#
_entry.id   9c4415f5aaefec2e349901edee6d743d
#
_cell.length_a   1.000
_cell.length_b   1.000
_cell.length_c   1.000
_cell.angle_alpha   90.00
_cell.angle_beta   90.00
_cell.angle_gamma   90.00
#
_symmetry.space_group_name_H-M   'P 1'
#
loop_
_entity.id
_entity.type
_entity.pdbx_description
1 polymer ?
#
loop_
_entity_poly.entity_id
_entity_poly.type
_entity_poly.pdbx_seq_one_letter_code
_entity_poly.pdbx_strand_id
1 'polypeptide(L)'
;MSLVIVETTTDRPITAEMLGDTRVLDCLEARNAKWRYSLLSADRQRMICTFDAPDAESVRDSYRKAGAGFDRTWTAEIRTPEAGEPQWNETALKVFEATYPQLTEDEWNETNRDLLAWYAEHGVEWVRSYVSIDRTRVISELNAPDAEVIREAYREFGLAGDRVWCAAVLKP
;
A
#
# COMPACT_ATOMS: atom_id res chain seq x y z
N MET A 1 10.67 -14.18 7.72
CA MET A 1 9.31 -13.63 7.49
C MET A 1 9.38 -12.62 6.37
N SER A 2 8.42 -12.67 5.49
CA SER A 2 8.29 -11.73 4.37
C SER A 2 7.18 -10.73 4.66
N LEU A 3 7.34 -9.51 4.16
CA LEU A 3 6.26 -8.55 4.12
C LEU A 3 5.38 -8.84 2.91
N VAL A 4 4.11 -9.07 3.15
CA VAL A 4 3.15 -9.44 2.10
C VAL A 4 2.03 -8.41 2.02
N ILE A 5 1.72 -7.98 0.82
CA ILE A 5 0.65 -7.04 0.51
C ILE A 5 -0.51 -7.81 -0.13
N VAL A 6 -1.72 -7.51 0.32
CA VAL A 6 -2.97 -7.97 -0.31
C VAL A 6 -3.77 -6.77 -0.76
N GLU A 7 -4.10 -6.73 -2.02
CA GLU A 7 -4.93 -5.70 -2.63
C GLU A 7 -6.34 -6.22 -2.89
N THR A 8 -7.33 -5.47 -2.48
CA THR A 8 -8.75 -5.82 -2.66
C THR A 8 -9.53 -4.62 -3.19
N THR A 9 -10.34 -4.87 -4.20
CA THR A 9 -11.34 -3.93 -4.71
C THR A 9 -12.71 -4.60 -4.66
N THR A 10 -13.73 -3.87 -4.24
CA THR A 10 -15.11 -4.38 -4.12
C THR A 10 -16.08 -3.52 -4.91
N ASP A 11 -17.14 -4.12 -5.44
CA ASP A 11 -18.21 -3.42 -6.15
C ASP A 11 -19.13 -2.64 -5.20
N ARG A 12 -19.18 -3.07 -3.93
CA ARG A 12 -19.96 -2.44 -2.87
C ARG A 12 -19.07 -2.06 -1.70
N PRO A 13 -19.42 -1.02 -0.95
CA PRO A 13 -18.63 -0.61 0.20
C PRO A 13 -18.44 -1.76 1.21
N ILE A 14 -17.22 -1.92 1.69
CA ILE A 14 -16.88 -2.86 2.76
C ILE A 14 -17.58 -2.43 4.04
N THR A 15 -18.39 -3.30 4.60
CA THR A 15 -19.19 -3.00 5.81
C THR A 15 -18.38 -3.25 7.09
N ALA A 16 -18.85 -2.67 8.21
CA ALA A 16 -18.28 -2.96 9.53
C ALA A 16 -18.35 -4.46 9.88
N GLU A 17 -19.42 -5.14 9.45
CA GLU A 17 -19.59 -6.59 9.64
C GLU A 17 -18.52 -7.38 8.90
N MET A 18 -18.21 -7.01 7.64
CA MET A 18 -17.14 -7.64 6.86
C MET A 18 -15.76 -7.41 7.49
N LEU A 19 -15.51 -6.22 8.03
CA LEU A 19 -14.26 -5.93 8.74
C LEU A 19 -14.14 -6.67 10.06
N GLY A 20 -15.27 -7.00 10.71
CA GLY A 20 -15.33 -7.79 11.94
C GLY A 20 -15.23 -9.30 11.72
N ASP A 21 -15.20 -9.76 10.47
CA ASP A 21 -15.08 -11.19 10.14
C ASP A 21 -13.65 -11.68 10.37
N THR A 22 -13.47 -12.53 11.37
CA THR A 22 -12.15 -13.02 11.78
C THR A 22 -11.65 -14.25 10.99
N ARG A 23 -12.46 -14.83 10.10
CA ARG A 23 -12.11 -16.09 9.40
C ARG A 23 -10.78 -16.01 8.65
N VAL A 24 -10.48 -14.88 8.00
CA VAL A 24 -9.21 -14.68 7.32
C VAL A 24 -8.07 -14.65 8.34
N LEU A 25 -8.25 -13.90 9.44
CA LEU A 25 -7.23 -13.76 10.49
C LEU A 25 -6.95 -15.12 11.16
N ASP A 26 -7.98 -15.91 11.44
CA ASP A 26 -7.82 -17.26 12.02
C ASP A 26 -7.01 -18.18 11.07
N CYS A 27 -7.28 -18.10 9.76
CA CYS A 27 -6.54 -18.85 8.76
C CYS A 27 -5.08 -18.38 8.62
N LEU A 28 -4.84 -17.08 8.76
CA LEU A 28 -3.50 -16.48 8.72
C LEU A 28 -2.67 -16.90 9.94
N GLU A 29 -3.26 -16.81 11.13
CA GLU A 29 -2.60 -17.21 12.37
C GLU A 29 -2.18 -18.69 12.33
N ALA A 30 -3.04 -19.57 11.83
CA ALA A 30 -2.74 -20.98 11.63
C ALA A 30 -1.54 -21.23 10.68
N ARG A 31 -1.15 -20.25 9.89
CA ARG A 31 0.01 -20.28 8.97
C ARG A 31 1.18 -19.38 9.41
N ASN A 32 1.19 -18.96 10.66
CA ASN A 32 2.19 -18.03 11.22
C ASN A 32 2.26 -16.70 10.47
N ALA A 33 1.16 -16.24 9.91
CA ALA A 33 1.05 -14.93 9.32
C ALA A 33 0.35 -13.97 10.30
N LYS A 34 0.88 -12.75 10.40
CA LYS A 34 0.36 -11.72 11.32
C LYS A 34 -0.08 -10.50 10.54
N TRP A 35 -1.29 -10.06 10.80
CA TRP A 35 -1.78 -8.79 10.29
C TRP A 35 -1.06 -7.62 10.95
N ARG A 36 -0.54 -6.70 10.15
CA ARG A 36 0.11 -5.48 10.62
C ARG A 36 -0.88 -4.31 10.68
N TYR A 37 -1.49 -4.00 9.57
CA TYR A 37 -2.53 -3.00 9.44
C TYR A 37 -3.16 -3.07 8.04
N SER A 38 -4.26 -2.36 7.86
CA SER A 38 -4.90 -2.18 6.57
C SER A 38 -5.19 -0.71 6.30
N LEU A 39 -5.18 -0.35 5.02
CA LEU A 39 -5.58 0.96 4.53
C LEU A 39 -6.91 0.80 3.81
N LEU A 40 -7.92 1.58 4.22
CA LEU A 40 -9.26 1.54 3.66
C LEU A 40 -9.57 2.87 2.98
N SER A 41 -10.04 2.85 1.74
CA SER A 41 -10.43 4.06 1.01
C SER A 41 -11.69 4.72 1.60
N ALA A 42 -11.86 6.02 1.34
CA ALA A 42 -13.00 6.78 1.85
C ALA A 42 -14.34 6.23 1.35
N ASP A 43 -14.41 5.74 0.12
CA ASP A 43 -15.59 5.07 -0.44
C ASP A 43 -15.76 3.62 0.03
N ARG A 44 -14.78 3.09 0.80
CA ARG A 44 -14.76 1.73 1.35
C ARG A 44 -14.76 0.63 0.28
N GLN A 45 -14.34 0.93 -0.94
CA GLN A 45 -14.30 -0.03 -2.05
C GLN A 45 -12.89 -0.52 -2.39
N ARG A 46 -11.87 0.07 -1.77
CA ARG A 46 -10.46 -0.31 -1.94
C ARG A 46 -9.82 -0.55 -0.58
N MET A 47 -9.13 -1.66 -0.44
CA MET A 47 -8.40 -1.99 0.78
C MET A 47 -7.04 -2.58 0.44
N ILE A 48 -6.02 -2.16 1.18
CA ILE A 48 -4.67 -2.71 1.11
C ILE A 48 -4.31 -3.21 2.49
N CYS A 49 -4.05 -4.50 2.61
CA CYS A 49 -3.66 -5.14 3.86
C CYS A 49 -2.19 -5.53 3.85
N THR A 50 -1.52 -5.37 4.97
CA THR A 50 -0.12 -5.72 5.14
C THR A 50 0.04 -6.81 6.19
N PHE A 51 0.88 -7.80 5.87
CA PHE A 51 1.12 -8.96 6.72
C PHE A 51 2.60 -9.27 6.85
N ASP A 52 3.01 -9.73 8.04
CA ASP A 52 4.25 -10.48 8.20
C ASP A 52 3.90 -11.97 8.06
N ALA A 53 4.44 -12.64 7.05
CA ALA A 53 4.10 -14.01 6.71
C ALA A 53 5.33 -14.80 6.25
N PRO A 54 5.29 -16.13 6.29
CA PRO A 54 6.37 -16.93 5.72
C PRO A 54 6.58 -16.64 4.23
N ASP A 55 5.50 -16.49 3.48
CA ASP A 55 5.49 -16.17 2.04
C ASP A 55 4.11 -15.66 1.58
N ALA A 56 4.03 -15.18 0.35
CA ALA A 56 2.79 -14.67 -0.22
C ALA A 56 1.75 -15.78 -0.47
N GLU A 57 2.19 -17.01 -0.73
CA GLU A 57 1.26 -18.15 -0.96
C GLU A 57 0.50 -18.52 0.32
N SER A 58 1.17 -18.50 1.47
CA SER A 58 0.53 -18.73 2.77
C SER A 58 -0.62 -17.74 3.03
N VAL A 59 -0.42 -16.48 2.65
CA VAL A 59 -1.46 -15.44 2.76
C VAL A 59 -2.59 -15.70 1.75
N ARG A 60 -2.25 -15.98 0.51
CA ARG A 60 -3.21 -16.27 -0.56
C ARG A 60 -4.11 -17.44 -0.23
N ASP A 61 -3.53 -18.52 0.28
CA ASP A 61 -4.27 -19.72 0.70
C ASP A 61 -5.19 -19.44 1.89
N SER A 62 -4.78 -18.57 2.81
CA SER A 62 -5.62 -18.17 3.93
C SER A 62 -6.89 -17.45 3.46
N TYR A 63 -6.74 -16.53 2.51
CA TYR A 63 -7.88 -15.84 1.89
C TYR A 63 -8.81 -16.81 1.16
N ARG A 64 -8.25 -17.70 0.35
CA ARG A 64 -9.02 -18.73 -0.37
C ARG A 64 -9.78 -19.63 0.58
N LYS A 65 -9.13 -20.12 1.61
CA LYS A 65 -9.73 -21.01 2.61
C LYS A 65 -10.87 -20.33 3.39
N ALA A 66 -10.72 -19.04 3.68
CA ALA A 66 -11.75 -18.25 4.33
C ALA A 66 -12.89 -17.83 3.39
N GLY A 67 -12.76 -18.08 2.08
CA GLY A 67 -13.73 -17.63 1.08
C GLY A 67 -13.70 -16.12 0.83
N ALA A 68 -12.60 -15.43 1.17
CA ALA A 68 -12.45 -14.01 0.97
C ALA A 68 -11.80 -13.69 -0.39
N GLY A 69 -12.36 -12.68 -1.09
CA GLY A 69 -11.83 -12.22 -2.36
C GLY A 69 -10.62 -11.32 -2.20
N PHE A 70 -9.74 -11.33 -3.20
CA PHE A 70 -8.63 -10.38 -3.33
C PHE A 70 -8.23 -10.27 -4.80
N ASP A 71 -7.61 -9.14 -5.17
CA ASP A 71 -7.16 -8.92 -6.54
C ASP A 71 -5.73 -9.43 -6.74
N ARG A 72 -4.83 -9.07 -5.82
CA ARG A 72 -3.41 -9.40 -5.86
C ARG A 72 -2.86 -9.70 -4.48
N THR A 73 -1.87 -10.59 -4.45
CA THR A 73 -1.04 -10.85 -3.27
C THR A 73 0.41 -10.95 -3.72
N TRP A 74 1.27 -10.15 -3.11
CA TRP A 74 2.68 -10.08 -3.50
C TRP A 74 3.59 -9.75 -2.33
N THR A 75 4.85 -10.17 -2.46
CA THR A 75 5.90 -9.87 -1.48
C THR A 75 6.47 -8.49 -1.76
N ALA A 76 6.63 -7.70 -0.70
CA ALA A 76 7.10 -6.32 -0.78
C ALA A 76 8.42 -6.12 -0.03
N GLU A 77 9.19 -5.16 -0.52
CA GLU A 77 10.22 -4.47 0.25
C GLU A 77 9.66 -3.14 0.72
N ILE A 78 9.98 -2.77 1.97
CA ILE A 78 9.60 -1.47 2.50
C ILE A 78 10.71 -0.46 2.23
N ARG A 79 10.33 0.74 1.80
CA ARG A 79 11.21 1.89 1.64
C ARG A 79 10.71 3.01 2.56
N THR A 80 11.60 3.60 3.32
CA THR A 80 11.30 4.64 4.31
C THR A 80 12.29 5.79 4.20
N PRO A 81 11.92 6.99 4.68
CA PRO A 81 12.88 8.10 4.77
C PRO A 81 14.10 7.74 5.64
N GLU A 82 15.27 8.22 5.26
CA GLU A 82 16.52 8.02 6.04
C GLU A 82 16.43 8.59 7.47
N ALA A 83 15.69 9.68 7.63
CA ALA A 83 15.45 10.33 8.93
C ALA A 83 14.44 9.59 9.83
N GLY A 84 13.91 8.46 9.37
CA GLY A 84 12.86 7.70 10.04
C GLY A 84 11.47 7.97 9.46
N GLU A 85 10.53 7.07 9.75
CA GLU A 85 9.16 7.18 9.25
C GLU A 85 8.40 8.31 9.95
N PRO A 86 7.81 9.26 9.21
CA PRO A 86 6.84 10.19 9.78
C PRO A 86 5.62 9.44 10.34
N GLN A 87 4.92 10.08 11.26
CA GLN A 87 3.63 9.58 11.71
C GLN A 87 2.57 9.78 10.63
N TRP A 88 1.61 8.85 10.54
CA TRP A 88 0.43 9.08 9.73
C TRP A 88 -0.34 10.31 10.26
N ASN A 89 -0.67 11.21 9.36
CA ASN A 89 -1.68 12.22 9.61
C ASN A 89 -3.00 11.72 9.01
N GLU A 90 -3.88 11.15 9.83
CA GLU A 90 -5.10 10.49 9.37
C GLU A 90 -6.04 11.42 8.57
N THR A 91 -5.95 12.74 8.78
CA THR A 91 -6.73 13.71 8.00
C THR A 91 -6.11 14.03 6.64
N ALA A 92 -4.83 13.76 6.45
CA ALA A 92 -4.07 14.06 5.25
C ALA A 92 -3.55 12.82 4.51
N LEU A 93 -3.75 11.61 5.08
CA LEU A 93 -3.19 10.38 4.53
C LEU A 93 -3.79 10.06 3.16
N LYS A 94 -2.90 9.96 2.18
CA LYS A 94 -3.19 9.51 0.82
C LYS A 94 -2.40 8.25 0.52
N VAL A 95 -3.03 7.34 -0.19
CA VAL A 95 -2.36 6.19 -0.79
C VAL A 95 -2.24 6.45 -2.28
N PHE A 96 -1.03 6.28 -2.79
CA PHE A 96 -0.74 6.34 -4.20
C PHE A 96 -0.31 4.96 -4.69
N GLU A 97 -0.94 4.50 -5.77
CA GLU A 97 -0.65 3.22 -6.41
C GLU A 97 -0.08 3.48 -7.79
N ALA A 98 1.06 2.88 -8.10
CA ALA A 98 1.73 3.02 -9.38
C ALA A 98 2.26 1.68 -9.90
N THR A 99 2.26 1.56 -11.23
CA THR A 99 2.94 0.50 -11.96
C THR A 99 4.07 1.13 -12.75
N TYR A 100 5.30 0.71 -12.48
CA TYR A 100 6.49 1.19 -13.18
C TYR A 100 6.91 0.21 -14.29
N PRO A 101 7.57 0.71 -15.35
CA PRO A 101 8.29 -0.18 -16.25
C PRO A 101 9.41 -0.88 -15.46
N GLN A 102 9.92 -1.96 -15.99
CA GLN A 102 11.03 -2.67 -15.35
C GLN A 102 12.29 -1.80 -15.40
N LEU A 103 12.63 -1.18 -14.26
CA LEU A 103 13.79 -0.30 -14.10
C LEU A 103 14.92 -1.06 -13.42
N THR A 104 16.15 -0.65 -13.71
CA THR A 104 17.30 -1.02 -12.88
C THR A 104 17.16 -0.40 -11.49
N GLU A 105 17.90 -0.91 -10.52
CA GLU A 105 17.89 -0.34 -9.17
C GLU A 105 18.37 1.12 -9.17
N ASP A 106 19.38 1.45 -9.95
CA ASP A 106 19.89 2.82 -10.09
C ASP A 106 18.88 3.77 -10.71
N GLU A 107 18.21 3.36 -11.78
CA GLU A 107 17.14 4.15 -12.42
C GLU A 107 15.97 4.38 -11.46
N TRP A 108 15.59 3.35 -10.71
CA TRP A 108 14.52 3.46 -9.72
C TRP A 108 14.89 4.43 -8.60
N ASN A 109 16.12 4.33 -8.07
CA ASN A 109 16.62 5.21 -7.01
C ASN A 109 16.69 6.67 -7.45
N GLU A 110 17.15 6.93 -8.69
CA GLU A 110 17.22 8.27 -9.26
C GLU A 110 15.82 8.89 -9.39
N THR A 111 14.88 8.18 -10.00
CA THR A 111 13.50 8.63 -10.18
C THR A 111 12.84 8.92 -8.83
N ASN A 112 13.02 8.02 -7.87
CA ASN A 112 12.44 8.16 -6.55
C ASN A 112 13.01 9.36 -5.78
N ARG A 113 14.33 9.58 -5.87
CA ARG A 113 15.00 10.73 -5.25
C ARG A 113 14.43 12.05 -5.76
N ASP A 114 14.28 12.18 -7.07
CA ASP A 114 13.77 13.42 -7.70
C ASP A 114 12.30 13.65 -7.32
N LEU A 115 11.50 12.59 -7.30
CA LEU A 115 10.10 12.64 -6.88
C LEU A 115 9.96 13.07 -5.41
N LEU A 116 10.79 12.50 -4.52
CA LEU A 116 10.77 12.86 -3.10
C LEU A 116 11.20 14.30 -2.84
N ALA A 117 12.17 14.81 -3.60
CA ALA A 117 12.57 16.21 -3.53
C ALA A 117 11.41 17.14 -3.94
N TRP A 118 10.71 16.80 -5.00
CA TRP A 118 9.53 17.55 -5.43
C TRP A 118 8.42 17.54 -4.37
N TYR A 119 8.15 16.39 -3.75
CA TYR A 119 7.17 16.27 -2.66
C TYR A 119 7.51 17.20 -1.50
N ALA A 120 8.77 17.23 -1.06
CA ALA A 120 9.21 18.07 0.04
C ALA A 120 8.97 19.56 -0.24
N GLU A 121 9.13 20.01 -1.48
CA GLU A 121 8.88 21.40 -1.90
C GLU A 121 7.39 21.74 -1.99
N HIS A 122 6.50 20.74 -2.09
CA HIS A 122 5.07 20.93 -2.31
C HIS A 122 4.18 20.52 -1.12
N GLY A 123 4.78 20.40 0.06
CA GLY A 123 4.04 20.11 1.29
C GLY A 123 3.55 18.66 1.40
N VAL A 124 4.15 17.74 0.65
CA VAL A 124 3.87 16.31 0.74
C VAL A 124 4.95 15.64 1.58
N GLU A 125 4.53 14.94 2.63
CA GLU A 125 5.42 14.16 3.48
C GLU A 125 5.32 12.68 3.11
N TRP A 126 6.43 12.10 2.69
CA TRP A 126 6.50 10.68 2.40
C TRP A 126 6.63 9.87 3.69
N VAL A 127 5.67 8.99 3.94
CA VAL A 127 5.68 8.12 5.12
C VAL A 127 6.46 6.84 4.83
N ARG A 128 6.05 6.10 3.80
CA ARG A 128 6.74 4.90 3.32
C ARG A 128 6.22 4.46 1.97
N SER A 129 6.94 3.55 1.34
CA SER A 129 6.47 2.86 0.15
C SER A 129 6.70 1.36 0.26
N TYR A 130 5.78 0.58 -0.29
CA TYR A 130 5.91 -0.84 -0.54
C TYR A 130 6.24 -1.05 -2.00
N VAL A 131 7.32 -1.75 -2.27
CA VAL A 131 7.85 -1.96 -3.63
C VAL A 131 7.93 -3.46 -3.87
N SER A 132 7.39 -3.93 -4.99
CA SER A 132 7.53 -5.35 -5.37
C SER A 132 8.99 -5.68 -5.68
N ILE A 133 9.34 -6.96 -5.56
CA ILE A 133 10.72 -7.44 -5.76
C ILE A 133 11.26 -7.06 -7.14
N ASP A 134 10.41 -7.09 -8.16
CA ASP A 134 10.77 -6.68 -9.54
C ASP A 134 10.68 -5.17 -9.79
N ARG A 135 10.32 -4.37 -8.77
CA ARG A 135 10.18 -2.90 -8.81
C ARG A 135 9.11 -2.38 -9.79
N THR A 136 8.17 -3.22 -10.19
CA THR A 136 7.09 -2.82 -11.09
C THR A 136 5.84 -2.31 -10.39
N ARG A 137 5.61 -2.73 -9.14
CA ARG A 137 4.45 -2.31 -8.34
C ARG A 137 4.90 -1.50 -7.13
N VAL A 138 4.34 -0.32 -6.97
CA VAL A 138 4.64 0.57 -5.85
C VAL A 138 3.34 1.06 -5.22
N ILE A 139 3.25 0.96 -3.90
CA ILE A 139 2.18 1.54 -3.10
C ILE A 139 2.85 2.49 -2.08
N SER A 140 2.54 3.76 -2.17
CA SER A 140 3.11 4.79 -1.30
C SER A 140 2.07 5.37 -0.36
N GLU A 141 2.48 5.58 0.89
CA GLU A 141 1.71 6.27 1.92
C GLU A 141 2.29 7.68 2.07
N LEU A 142 1.45 8.68 1.88
CA LEU A 142 1.83 10.09 1.84
C LEU A 142 0.89 10.91 2.70
N ASN A 143 1.44 11.82 3.51
CA ASN A 143 0.65 12.90 4.10
C ASN A 143 0.66 14.07 3.12
N ALA A 144 -0.48 14.38 2.53
CA ALA A 144 -0.60 15.39 1.49
C ALA A 144 -1.85 16.25 1.68
N PRO A 145 -1.82 17.54 1.31
CA PRO A 145 -2.98 18.43 1.46
C PRO A 145 -4.18 17.94 0.64
N ASP A 146 -3.94 17.39 -0.55
CA ASP A 146 -4.97 16.80 -1.41
C ASP A 146 -4.35 15.77 -2.36
N ALA A 147 -5.20 15.08 -3.12
CA ALA A 147 -4.76 14.09 -4.09
C ALA A 147 -4.17 14.72 -5.37
N GLU A 148 -4.56 15.96 -5.70
CA GLU A 148 -4.12 16.61 -6.93
C GLU A 148 -2.62 16.94 -6.92
N VAL A 149 -2.06 17.34 -5.78
CA VAL A 149 -0.62 17.60 -5.67
C VAL A 149 0.20 16.35 -6.01
N ILE A 150 -0.28 15.17 -5.65
CA ILE A 150 0.38 13.89 -5.98
C ILE A 150 0.28 13.61 -7.49
N ARG A 151 -0.89 13.84 -8.09
CA ARG A 151 -1.06 13.70 -9.54
C ARG A 151 -0.18 14.65 -10.33
N GLU A 152 -0.01 15.88 -9.85
CA GLU A 152 0.90 16.86 -10.45
C GLU A 152 2.35 16.38 -10.43
N ALA A 153 2.82 15.81 -9.32
CA ALA A 153 4.14 15.23 -9.22
C ALA A 153 4.38 14.16 -10.29
N TYR A 154 3.44 13.26 -10.45
CA TYR A 154 3.57 12.19 -11.44
C TYR A 154 3.53 12.72 -12.88
N ARG A 155 2.72 13.72 -13.17
CA ARG A 155 2.73 14.41 -14.47
C ARG A 155 4.07 15.09 -14.75
N GLU A 156 4.63 15.76 -13.77
CA GLU A 156 5.92 16.47 -13.88
C GLU A 156 7.06 15.52 -14.26
N PHE A 157 7.08 14.32 -13.68
CA PHE A 157 8.11 13.32 -13.96
C PHE A 157 7.73 12.33 -15.07
N GLY A 158 6.60 12.52 -15.74
CA GLY A 158 6.13 11.63 -16.80
C GLY A 158 5.87 10.20 -16.33
N LEU A 159 5.52 10.02 -15.06
CA LEU A 159 5.24 8.73 -14.47
C LEU A 159 3.76 8.37 -14.58
N ALA A 160 3.49 7.08 -14.79
CA ALA A 160 2.13 6.55 -14.82
C ALA A 160 1.66 6.19 -13.40
N GLY A 161 0.71 6.97 -12.87
CA GLY A 161 0.00 6.62 -11.66
C GLY A 161 -1.30 5.88 -11.97
N ASP A 162 -1.59 4.83 -11.20
CA ASP A 162 -2.83 4.06 -11.38
C ASP A 162 -3.99 4.72 -10.64
N ARG A 163 -3.79 5.05 -9.36
CA ARG A 163 -4.81 5.71 -8.54
C ARG A 163 -4.22 6.40 -7.30
N VAL A 164 -4.92 7.43 -6.86
CA VAL A 164 -4.68 8.12 -5.57
C VAL A 164 -5.99 8.16 -4.80
N TRP A 165 -5.96 7.86 -3.51
CA TRP A 165 -7.15 7.90 -2.66
C TRP A 165 -6.83 8.26 -1.22
N CYS A 166 -7.84 8.84 -0.54
CA CYS A 166 -7.77 9.12 0.89
C CYS A 166 -7.92 7.81 1.67
N ALA A 167 -7.11 7.61 2.68
CA ALA A 167 -7.06 6.39 3.44
C ALA A 167 -7.36 6.58 4.92
N ALA A 168 -8.07 5.62 5.50
CA ALA A 168 -8.15 5.38 6.93
C ALA A 168 -7.27 4.18 7.29
N VAL A 169 -6.62 4.22 8.46
CA VAL A 169 -5.77 3.13 8.95
C VAL A 169 -6.56 2.25 9.89
N LEU A 170 -6.57 0.95 9.59
CA LEU A 170 -7.15 -0.08 10.46
C LEU A 170 -6.00 -0.89 11.07
N LYS A 171 -5.99 -1.00 12.40
CA LYS A 171 -4.97 -1.75 13.15
C LYS A 171 -5.58 -2.94 13.88
N PRO A 172 -4.75 -3.95 14.24
CA PRO A 172 -5.18 -5.02 15.12
C PRO A 172 -5.74 -4.52 16.45
#